data_aa54dd5eb4c6bfcb5c419aa440387877
#
_entry.id   aa54dd5eb4c6bfcb5c419aa440387877
#
_cell.length_a   1.000
_cell.length_b   1.000
_cell.length_c   1.000
_cell.angle_alpha   90.00
_cell.angle_beta   90.00
_cell.angle_gamma   90.00
#
_symmetry.space_group_name_H-M   'P 1'
#
loop_
_entity.id
_entity.type
_entity.pdbx_description
1 polymer ?
#
loop_
_entity_poly.entity_id
_entity_poly.type
_entity_poly.pdbx_seq_one_letter_code
_entity_poly.pdbx_strand_id
1 'polypeptide(L)'
;MYLTQNLMVKVVQIFTIILFFSSCKSTKSLTSNQAQKQEVYQNKSIVFQIKSLKAINLEEDLTLADEIMLTYSLTAVDESNKVVQVANGSWGVESMKKGQIALSERFKSIELLLPFKGKILSSVILTEIEDYKKAQNTVKKINEFGGLGKIPAMFISLGEYETPLAIVFASLQAAGIGLKAIEHFDQDDLLGQNTFDLPVATLSSTQKLYPVNLTFEGEHFKNKFHYELVYELKITEK
;
A
#
# COMPACT_ATOMS: atom_id res chain seq x y z
N MET A 1 -0.47 64.64 -30.03
CA MET A 1 -1.07 63.71 -31.01
C MET A 1 -0.16 62.50 -31.31
N TYR A 2 0.61 62.04 -30.33
CA TYR A 2 1.57 60.92 -30.51
C TYR A 2 1.33 59.73 -29.54
N LEU A 3 0.35 59.81 -28.63
CA LEU A 3 0.10 58.77 -27.64
C LEU A 3 -0.91 57.67 -28.09
N THR A 4 -1.70 57.93 -29.13
CA THR A 4 -2.75 57.02 -29.58
C THR A 4 -2.28 55.98 -30.61
N GLN A 5 -1.21 56.24 -31.34
CA GLN A 5 -0.67 55.32 -32.33
C GLN A 5 0.11 54.13 -31.70
N ASN A 6 0.76 54.32 -30.55
CA ASN A 6 1.52 53.25 -29.89
C ASN A 6 0.63 52.23 -29.15
N LEU A 7 -0.61 52.61 -28.83
CA LEU A 7 -1.56 51.71 -28.17
C LEU A 7 -2.22 50.73 -29.16
N MET A 8 -2.52 51.18 -30.39
CA MET A 8 -3.10 50.34 -31.43
C MET A 8 -2.16 49.25 -31.94
N VAL A 9 -0.85 49.58 -32.06
CA VAL A 9 0.14 48.58 -32.51
C VAL A 9 0.34 47.45 -31.47
N LYS A 10 0.29 47.79 -30.18
CA LYS A 10 0.41 46.77 -29.11
C LYS A 10 -0.82 45.88 -28.98
N VAL A 11 -2.03 46.36 -29.27
CA VAL A 11 -3.27 45.56 -29.24
C VAL A 11 -3.33 44.59 -30.42
N VAL A 12 -2.83 44.98 -31.59
CA VAL A 12 -2.79 44.10 -32.77
C VAL A 12 -1.73 42.98 -32.59
N GLN A 13 -0.61 43.26 -31.91
CA GLN A 13 0.40 42.22 -31.62
C GLN A 13 -0.06 41.18 -30.58
N ILE A 14 -0.92 41.53 -29.63
CA ILE A 14 -1.47 40.61 -28.65
C ILE A 14 -2.54 39.67 -29.27
N PHE A 15 -3.27 40.13 -30.31
CA PHE A 15 -4.28 39.29 -30.98
C PHE A 15 -3.69 38.26 -31.94
N THR A 16 -2.45 38.46 -32.43
CA THR A 16 -1.82 37.52 -33.38
C THR A 16 -1.12 36.34 -32.71
N ILE A 17 -0.91 36.37 -31.40
CA ILE A 17 -0.24 35.27 -30.63
C ILE A 17 -1.22 34.21 -30.15
N ILE A 18 -2.55 34.45 -30.16
CA ILE A 18 -3.55 33.52 -29.62
C ILE A 18 -4.00 32.44 -30.63
N LEU A 19 -3.57 32.51 -31.89
CA LEU A 19 -4.05 31.61 -32.95
C LEU A 19 -3.17 30.39 -33.28
N PHE A 20 -2.09 30.13 -32.53
CA PHE A 20 -1.17 29.01 -32.83
C PHE A 20 -1.14 27.88 -31.81
N PHE A 21 -2.07 27.80 -30.87
CA PHE A 21 -2.23 26.61 -30.05
C PHE A 21 -3.39 25.73 -30.48
N SER A 22 -3.47 25.44 -31.79
CA SER A 22 -4.16 24.23 -32.25
C SER A 22 -3.27 23.03 -31.90
N SER A 23 -3.23 22.66 -30.62
CA SER A 23 -2.63 21.45 -30.16
C SER A 23 -3.37 20.28 -30.78
N CYS A 24 -2.79 19.70 -31.81
CA CYS A 24 -3.18 18.43 -32.35
C CYS A 24 -3.10 17.41 -31.21
N LYS A 25 -4.23 17.07 -30.57
CA LYS A 25 -4.35 15.88 -29.73
C LYS A 25 -4.12 14.70 -30.64
N SER A 26 -2.88 14.24 -30.76
CA SER A 26 -2.57 12.92 -31.27
C SER A 26 -3.17 11.93 -30.30
N THR A 27 -4.40 11.52 -30.54
CA THR A 27 -4.98 10.32 -29.97
C THR A 27 -4.17 9.15 -30.54
N LYS A 28 -3.14 8.69 -29.81
CA LYS A 28 -2.55 7.40 -30.06
C LYS A 28 -3.67 6.38 -29.90
N SER A 29 -4.19 5.87 -31.00
CA SER A 29 -5.07 4.72 -30.98
C SER A 29 -4.30 3.59 -30.32
N LEU A 30 -4.76 3.16 -29.14
CA LEU A 30 -4.28 1.91 -28.54
C LEU A 30 -4.51 0.81 -29.58
N THR A 31 -3.45 0.08 -29.90
CA THR A 31 -3.60 -1.10 -30.78
C THR A 31 -4.63 -2.03 -30.13
N SER A 32 -5.43 -2.72 -30.92
CA SER A 32 -6.50 -3.61 -30.43
C SER A 32 -6.02 -4.60 -29.35
N ASN A 33 -4.77 -5.08 -29.47
CA ASN A 33 -4.15 -5.97 -28.51
C ASN A 33 -3.87 -5.30 -27.14
N GLN A 34 -3.58 -4.00 -27.11
CA GLN A 34 -3.34 -3.29 -25.83
C GLN A 34 -4.67 -2.97 -25.13
N ALA A 35 -5.70 -2.58 -25.88
CA ALA A 35 -7.03 -2.34 -25.34
C ALA A 35 -7.64 -3.63 -24.77
N GLN A 36 -7.53 -4.74 -25.49
CA GLN A 36 -8.01 -6.06 -25.08
C GLN A 36 -7.26 -6.58 -23.83
N LYS A 37 -5.95 -6.34 -23.74
CA LYS A 37 -5.13 -6.69 -22.56
C LYS A 37 -5.50 -5.80 -21.36
N GLN A 38 -5.81 -4.54 -21.59
CA GLN A 38 -6.26 -3.60 -20.56
C GLN A 38 -7.63 -3.99 -19.98
N GLU A 39 -8.58 -4.43 -20.79
CA GLU A 39 -9.87 -4.95 -20.34
C GLU A 39 -9.71 -6.22 -19.50
N VAL A 40 -8.85 -7.13 -19.91
CA VAL A 40 -8.61 -8.39 -19.18
C VAL A 40 -8.07 -8.15 -17.77
N TYR A 41 -7.22 -7.14 -17.55
CA TYR A 41 -6.70 -6.85 -16.22
C TYR A 41 -7.67 -6.01 -15.36
N GLN A 42 -8.51 -5.16 -15.96
CA GLN A 42 -9.54 -4.41 -15.22
C GLN A 42 -10.60 -5.31 -14.57
N ASN A 43 -10.72 -6.56 -15.02
CA ASN A 43 -11.64 -7.56 -14.46
C ASN A 43 -10.97 -8.50 -13.45
N LYS A 44 -9.72 -8.26 -13.08
CA LYS A 44 -8.99 -9.09 -12.09
C LYS A 44 -8.63 -8.27 -10.87
N SER A 45 -8.75 -8.91 -9.75
CA SER A 45 -8.33 -8.38 -8.45
C SER A 45 -7.25 -9.25 -7.86
N ILE A 46 -6.49 -8.66 -6.94
CA ILE A 46 -5.61 -9.38 -6.05
C ILE A 46 -6.11 -9.23 -4.61
N VAL A 47 -6.26 -10.36 -3.94
CA VAL A 47 -6.68 -10.45 -2.54
C VAL A 47 -5.49 -10.86 -1.70
N PHE A 48 -5.21 -10.09 -0.67
CA PHE A 48 -4.26 -10.43 0.39
C PHE A 48 -5.04 -11.06 1.54
N GLN A 49 -4.64 -12.26 1.95
CA GLN A 49 -5.26 -12.98 3.04
C GLN A 49 -4.20 -13.57 3.97
N ILE A 50 -4.23 -13.18 5.24
CA ILE A 50 -3.41 -13.81 6.27
C ILE A 50 -4.02 -15.16 6.61
N LYS A 51 -3.15 -16.18 6.68
CA LYS A 51 -3.54 -17.56 7.04
C LYS A 51 -3.28 -17.82 8.52
N SER A 52 -2.15 -17.37 9.01
CA SER A 52 -1.80 -17.52 10.42
C SER A 52 -0.71 -16.54 10.84
N LEU A 53 -0.74 -16.16 12.11
CA LEU A 53 0.37 -15.54 12.83
C LEU A 53 0.62 -16.37 14.08
N LYS A 54 1.86 -16.82 14.28
CA LYS A 54 2.26 -17.68 15.40
C LYS A 54 3.36 -17.00 16.19
N ALA A 55 3.19 -16.90 17.50
CA ALA A 55 4.21 -16.46 18.43
C ALA A 55 5.00 -17.70 18.92
N ILE A 56 6.23 -17.88 18.42
CA ILE A 56 7.12 -18.97 18.86
C ILE A 56 7.83 -18.56 20.14
N ASN A 57 8.33 -17.33 20.17
CA ASN A 57 8.93 -16.73 21.35
C ASN A 57 8.50 -15.26 21.43
N LEU A 58 8.37 -14.76 22.65
CA LEU A 58 7.87 -13.41 22.95
C LEU A 58 9.04 -12.46 23.16
N GLU A 59 8.80 -11.18 22.95
CA GLU A 59 9.74 -10.13 23.32
C GLU A 59 9.80 -9.94 24.83
N GLU A 60 8.64 -9.95 25.52
CA GLU A 60 8.55 -9.80 26.96
C GLU A 60 8.48 -11.15 27.68
N ASP A 61 9.51 -11.47 28.49
CA ASP A 61 9.50 -12.65 29.35
C ASP A 61 8.68 -12.47 30.65
N LEU A 62 8.47 -11.24 31.09
CA LEU A 62 7.85 -10.94 32.39
C LEU A 62 6.34 -11.00 32.38
N THR A 63 5.71 -10.55 31.30
CA THR A 63 4.23 -10.47 31.14
C THR A 63 3.63 -11.78 30.64
N LEU A 64 4.44 -12.70 30.12
CA LEU A 64 4.03 -13.97 29.48
C LEU A 64 3.13 -13.79 28.23
N ALA A 65 3.01 -12.57 27.73
CA ALA A 65 2.29 -12.24 26.52
C ALA A 65 2.74 -10.88 25.99
N ASP A 66 2.88 -10.74 24.67
CA ASP A 66 3.13 -9.47 23.97
C ASP A 66 1.83 -8.89 23.43
N GLU A 67 1.60 -7.60 23.62
CA GLU A 67 0.53 -6.87 22.95
C GLU A 67 1.00 -6.47 21.56
N ILE A 68 0.50 -7.14 20.54
CA ILE A 68 0.95 -6.95 19.17
C ILE A 68 -0.11 -6.37 18.24
N MET A 69 0.36 -5.61 17.25
CA MET A 69 -0.43 -5.13 16.13
C MET A 69 0.24 -5.53 14.82
N LEU A 70 -0.56 -6.07 13.89
CA LEU A 70 -0.13 -6.36 12.52
C LEU A 70 -0.82 -5.41 11.55
N THR A 71 -0.03 -4.61 10.83
CA THR A 71 -0.53 -3.74 9.76
C THR A 71 -0.01 -4.22 8.42
N TYR A 72 -0.88 -4.25 7.42
CA TYR A 72 -0.56 -4.74 6.09
C TYR A 72 -1.20 -3.88 5.01
N SER A 73 -0.54 -3.85 3.84
CA SER A 73 -1.00 -3.09 2.69
C SER A 73 -0.79 -3.84 1.39
N LEU A 74 -1.69 -3.60 0.43
CA LEU A 74 -1.48 -3.82 -0.98
C LEU A 74 -1.33 -2.45 -1.63
N THR A 75 -0.24 -2.25 -2.37
CA THR A 75 0.04 -1.02 -3.10
C THR A 75 0.27 -1.35 -4.57
N ALA A 76 -0.61 -0.87 -5.44
CA ALA A 76 -0.41 -0.94 -6.87
C ALA A 76 0.44 0.24 -7.32
N VAL A 77 1.48 -0.04 -8.08
CA VAL A 77 2.48 0.92 -8.56
C VAL A 77 2.58 0.80 -10.08
N ASP A 78 2.58 1.93 -10.77
CA ASP A 78 2.76 1.98 -12.21
C ASP A 78 4.24 1.81 -12.64
N GLU A 79 4.50 1.82 -13.96
CA GLU A 79 5.85 1.70 -14.53
C GLU A 79 6.77 2.87 -14.13
N SER A 80 6.21 3.97 -13.62
CA SER A 80 6.95 5.15 -13.16
C SER A 80 7.16 5.16 -11.64
N ASN A 81 6.92 4.04 -10.95
CA ASN A 81 6.94 3.92 -9.48
C ASN A 81 5.98 4.87 -8.76
N LYS A 82 4.86 5.24 -9.39
CA LYS A 82 3.81 6.03 -8.74
C LYS A 82 2.73 5.11 -8.21
N VAL A 83 2.27 5.40 -7.00
CA VAL A 83 1.12 4.72 -6.40
C VAL A 83 -0.14 5.07 -7.18
N VAL A 84 -0.82 4.04 -7.67
CA VAL A 84 -2.07 4.19 -8.44
C VAL A 84 -3.28 3.69 -7.68
N GLN A 85 -3.08 2.77 -6.74
CA GLN A 85 -4.13 2.25 -5.87
C GLN A 85 -3.52 1.64 -4.60
N VAL A 86 -4.24 1.74 -3.47
CA VAL A 86 -3.87 1.06 -2.22
C VAL A 86 -5.07 0.41 -1.57
N ALA A 87 -4.81 -0.65 -0.80
CA ALA A 87 -5.72 -1.21 0.16
C ALA A 87 -4.93 -1.53 1.44
N ASN A 88 -5.47 -1.15 2.60
CA ASN A 88 -4.81 -1.34 3.87
C ASN A 88 -5.70 -2.11 4.83
N GLY A 89 -5.08 -2.90 5.69
CA GLY A 89 -5.72 -3.60 6.79
C GLY A 89 -4.84 -3.59 8.03
N SER A 90 -5.47 -3.78 9.17
CA SER A 90 -4.77 -3.96 10.43
C SER A 90 -5.51 -4.95 11.30
N TRP A 91 -4.76 -5.71 12.08
CA TRP A 91 -5.24 -6.64 13.08
C TRP A 91 -4.56 -6.35 14.42
N GLY A 92 -5.32 -6.54 15.48
CA GLY A 92 -4.86 -6.32 16.84
C GLY A 92 -5.66 -5.15 17.46
N VAL A 93 -5.33 -4.63 18.61
CA VAL A 93 -4.19 -5.02 19.47
C VAL A 93 -4.56 -6.29 20.20
N GLU A 94 -3.76 -7.31 20.11
CA GLU A 94 -4.04 -8.63 20.67
C GLU A 94 -2.87 -9.06 21.55
N SER A 95 -3.23 -9.58 22.73
CA SER A 95 -2.24 -10.18 23.61
C SER A 95 -1.96 -11.61 23.15
N MET A 96 -0.76 -11.87 22.66
CA MET A 96 -0.33 -13.19 22.20
C MET A 96 0.62 -13.84 23.18
N LYS A 97 0.31 -15.08 23.55
CA LYS A 97 1.14 -15.91 24.42
C LYS A 97 2.11 -16.76 23.59
N LYS A 98 3.22 -17.16 24.20
CA LYS A 98 4.15 -18.10 23.59
C LYS A 98 3.44 -19.38 23.12
N GLY A 99 3.67 -19.77 21.88
CA GLY A 99 3.05 -20.91 21.21
C GLY A 99 1.63 -20.65 20.68
N GLN A 100 1.06 -19.48 20.91
CA GLN A 100 -0.28 -19.14 20.41
C GLN A 100 -0.26 -18.90 18.90
N ILE A 101 -1.36 -19.29 18.25
CA ILE A 101 -1.60 -19.10 16.82
C ILE A 101 -2.90 -18.33 16.63
N ALA A 102 -2.85 -17.20 15.91
CA ALA A 102 -4.02 -16.54 15.36
C ALA A 102 -4.25 -17.06 13.95
N LEU A 103 -5.47 -17.53 13.65
CA LEU A 103 -5.85 -18.12 12.37
C LEU A 103 -6.61 -17.13 11.50
N SER A 104 -6.80 -17.48 10.23
CA SER A 104 -7.31 -16.63 9.14
C SER A 104 -8.61 -15.88 9.44
N GLU A 105 -9.51 -16.46 10.26
CA GLU A 105 -10.81 -15.88 10.61
C GLU A 105 -10.69 -14.58 11.42
N ARG A 106 -9.54 -14.36 12.05
CA ARG A 106 -9.25 -13.19 12.87
C ARG A 106 -8.76 -11.98 12.08
N PHE A 107 -8.38 -12.18 10.80
CA PHE A 107 -7.79 -11.16 9.97
C PHE A 107 -8.74 -10.70 8.87
N LYS A 108 -8.80 -9.41 8.63
CA LYS A 108 -9.55 -8.84 7.52
C LYS A 108 -8.74 -9.01 6.22
N SER A 109 -9.33 -9.65 5.21
CA SER A 109 -8.72 -9.64 3.87
C SER A 109 -8.84 -8.27 3.24
N ILE A 110 -7.83 -7.88 2.45
CA ILE A 110 -7.85 -6.67 1.64
C ILE A 110 -7.72 -7.01 0.17
N GLU A 111 -8.29 -6.19 -0.69
CA GLU A 111 -8.37 -6.42 -2.13
C GLU A 111 -8.14 -5.13 -2.90
N LEU A 112 -7.47 -5.22 -4.04
CA LEU A 112 -7.39 -4.15 -5.02
C LEU A 112 -7.46 -4.71 -6.45
N LEU A 113 -7.78 -3.83 -7.42
CA LEU A 113 -7.75 -4.19 -8.83
C LEU A 113 -6.30 -4.30 -9.33
N LEU A 114 -6.02 -5.29 -10.17
CA LEU A 114 -4.72 -5.40 -10.80
C LEU A 114 -4.48 -4.23 -11.74
N PRO A 115 -3.35 -3.51 -11.65
CA PRO A 115 -3.00 -2.50 -12.63
C PRO A 115 -2.66 -3.18 -13.97
N PHE A 116 -2.84 -2.45 -15.06
CA PHE A 116 -2.50 -2.96 -16.39
C PHE A 116 -1.02 -3.27 -16.56
N LYS A 117 -0.17 -2.46 -15.93
CA LYS A 117 1.29 -2.57 -15.93
C LYS A 117 1.83 -2.16 -14.56
N GLY A 118 3.13 -2.39 -14.36
CA GLY A 118 3.78 -2.09 -13.11
C GLY A 118 3.81 -3.30 -12.16
N LYS A 119 3.57 -3.09 -10.89
CA LYS A 119 3.70 -4.12 -9.86
C LYS A 119 2.73 -3.92 -8.70
N ILE A 120 2.55 -5.00 -7.95
CA ILE A 120 1.90 -4.99 -6.64
C ILE A 120 2.98 -5.16 -5.58
N LEU A 121 2.95 -4.30 -4.58
CA LEU A 121 3.72 -4.48 -3.36
C LEU A 121 2.76 -4.94 -2.26
N SER A 122 3.04 -6.08 -1.64
CA SER A 122 2.38 -6.49 -0.41
C SER A 122 3.35 -6.28 0.74
N SER A 123 3.01 -5.35 1.62
CA SER A 123 3.87 -4.96 2.74
C SER A 123 3.19 -5.29 4.05
N VAL A 124 3.98 -5.76 5.02
CA VAL A 124 3.52 -6.09 6.36
C VAL A 124 4.50 -5.53 7.39
N ILE A 125 3.96 -5.07 8.51
CA ILE A 125 4.70 -4.66 9.70
C ILE A 125 4.04 -5.26 10.93
N LEU A 126 4.86 -5.83 11.81
CA LEU A 126 4.47 -6.34 13.11
C LEU A 126 5.13 -5.46 14.17
N THR A 127 4.33 -4.91 15.07
CA THR A 127 4.79 -4.02 16.14
C THR A 127 4.30 -4.54 17.49
N GLU A 128 5.08 -4.37 18.52
CA GLU A 128 4.65 -4.40 19.90
C GLU A 128 3.94 -3.10 20.26
N ILE A 129 3.04 -3.12 21.22
CA ILE A 129 2.20 -1.97 21.56
C ILE A 129 2.19 -1.71 23.06
N GLU A 130 2.70 -0.57 23.47
CA GLU A 130 2.62 -0.10 24.86
C GLU A 130 1.30 0.62 25.18
N ASP A 131 0.75 1.43 24.23
CA ASP A 131 -0.53 2.15 24.40
C ASP A 131 -1.68 1.45 23.66
N TYR A 132 -2.25 0.44 24.31
CA TYR A 132 -3.37 -0.35 23.81
C TYR A 132 -4.53 0.48 23.25
N LYS A 133 -4.99 1.50 23.98
CA LYS A 133 -6.18 2.28 23.61
C LYS A 133 -5.94 3.11 22.35
N LYS A 134 -4.78 3.68 22.23
CA LYS A 134 -4.38 4.51 21.12
C LYS A 134 -4.17 3.64 19.87
N ALA A 135 -3.52 2.50 20.02
CA ALA A 135 -3.33 1.53 18.93
C ALA A 135 -4.66 0.95 18.43
N GLN A 136 -5.62 0.63 19.30
CA GLN A 136 -6.96 0.21 18.88
C GLN A 136 -7.67 1.25 18.01
N ASN A 137 -7.56 2.55 18.34
CA ASN A 137 -8.11 3.61 17.51
C ASN A 137 -7.44 3.67 16.13
N THR A 138 -6.14 3.40 16.07
CA THR A 138 -5.38 3.30 14.81
C THR A 138 -5.85 2.14 13.97
N VAL A 139 -5.97 0.94 14.54
CA VAL A 139 -6.52 -0.26 13.89
C VAL A 139 -7.92 0.01 13.32
N LYS A 140 -8.79 0.63 14.12
CA LYS A 140 -10.14 0.99 13.67
C LYS A 140 -10.10 1.92 12.45
N LYS A 141 -9.31 2.99 12.48
CA LYS A 141 -9.16 3.93 11.36
C LYS A 141 -8.62 3.24 10.10
N ILE A 142 -7.58 2.40 10.25
CA ILE A 142 -7.03 1.66 9.12
C ILE A 142 -8.10 0.76 8.48
N ASN A 143 -8.86 0.04 9.29
CA ASN A 143 -9.89 -0.87 8.79
C ASN A 143 -11.13 -0.16 8.22
N GLU A 144 -11.45 1.03 8.68
CA GLU A 144 -12.57 1.84 8.15
C GLU A 144 -12.19 2.53 6.83
N PHE A 145 -11.00 3.10 6.74
CA PHE A 145 -10.59 3.96 5.63
C PHE A 145 -9.56 3.33 4.69
N GLY A 146 -8.81 2.33 5.17
CA GLY A 146 -7.72 1.72 4.41
C GLY A 146 -8.16 0.94 3.16
N GLY A 147 -9.42 0.53 3.08
CA GLY A 147 -9.98 -0.26 1.99
C GLY A 147 -10.73 0.53 0.92
N LEU A 148 -10.70 1.86 0.95
CA LEU A 148 -11.35 2.70 -0.05
C LEU A 148 -10.49 2.76 -1.33
N GLY A 149 -10.54 1.70 -2.09
CA GLY A 149 -9.72 1.38 -3.27
C GLY A 149 -9.81 2.31 -4.48
N LYS A 150 -10.09 3.59 -4.31
CA LYS A 150 -9.94 4.62 -5.35
C LYS A 150 -9.39 5.87 -4.71
N ILE A 151 -8.08 5.97 -4.68
CA ILE A 151 -7.45 7.22 -4.32
C ILE A 151 -7.61 8.17 -5.49
N PRO A 152 -8.19 9.38 -5.29
CA PRO A 152 -7.91 10.48 -6.18
C PRO A 152 -6.39 10.65 -6.13
N ALA A 153 -5.74 10.60 -7.27
CA ALA A 153 -4.30 10.60 -7.45
C ALA A 153 -3.58 11.68 -6.59
N MET A 154 -3.37 11.42 -5.32
CA MET A 154 -2.28 12.01 -4.60
C MET A 154 -1.05 11.26 -5.12
N PHE A 155 -0.30 11.93 -5.99
CA PHE A 155 0.86 11.37 -6.67
C PHE A 155 1.98 11.11 -5.65
N ILE A 156 1.90 9.99 -4.96
CA ILE A 156 2.99 9.53 -4.11
C ILE A 156 3.90 8.70 -5.00
N SER A 157 5.13 9.17 -5.15
CA SER A 157 6.19 8.41 -5.78
C SER A 157 6.83 7.51 -4.73
N LEU A 158 6.87 6.19 -4.97
CA LEU A 158 7.57 5.26 -4.08
C LEU A 158 9.09 5.24 -4.28
N GLY A 159 9.63 6.02 -5.22
CA GLY A 159 11.07 6.07 -5.45
C GLY A 159 11.92 6.56 -4.27
N GLU A 160 11.27 7.15 -3.26
CA GLU A 160 11.91 7.64 -2.03
C GLU A 160 11.69 6.70 -0.83
N TYR A 161 10.86 5.64 -0.99
CA TYR A 161 10.49 4.73 0.10
C TYR A 161 11.23 3.41 -0.05
N GLU A 162 12.30 3.22 0.72
CA GLU A 162 13.18 2.06 0.64
C GLU A 162 12.79 0.94 1.61
N THR A 163 12.07 1.24 2.70
CA THR A 163 11.71 0.26 3.73
C THR A 163 10.25 -0.17 3.64
N PRO A 164 9.91 -1.42 4.06
CA PRO A 164 8.51 -1.86 4.12
C PRO A 164 7.63 -0.96 4.99
N LEU A 165 8.15 -0.46 6.10
CA LEU A 165 7.48 0.50 6.98
C LEU A 165 7.13 1.79 6.22
N ALA A 166 8.07 2.35 5.47
CA ALA A 166 7.85 3.55 4.67
C ALA A 166 6.79 3.33 3.57
N ILE A 167 6.78 2.14 2.93
CA ILE A 167 5.77 1.77 1.93
C ILE A 167 4.37 1.69 2.57
N VAL A 168 4.26 1.08 3.76
CA VAL A 168 2.98 1.04 4.49
C VAL A 168 2.53 2.45 4.85
N PHE A 169 3.41 3.32 5.31
CA PHE A 169 3.07 4.71 5.61
C PHE A 169 2.60 5.48 4.38
N ALA A 170 3.30 5.35 3.27
CA ALA A 170 2.88 5.94 1.99
C ALA A 170 1.49 5.43 1.57
N SER A 171 1.23 4.13 1.75
CA SER A 171 -0.05 3.50 1.45
C SER A 171 -1.18 4.04 2.36
N LEU A 172 -0.93 4.18 3.66
CA LEU A 172 -1.89 4.75 4.61
C LEU A 172 -2.16 6.23 4.31
N GLN A 173 -1.11 7.01 4.03
CA GLN A 173 -1.23 8.41 3.65
C GLN A 173 -2.01 8.58 2.34
N ALA A 174 -1.75 7.73 1.36
CA ALA A 174 -2.50 7.68 0.11
C ALA A 174 -3.99 7.37 0.34
N ALA A 175 -4.33 6.57 1.34
CA ALA A 175 -5.71 6.31 1.75
C ALA A 175 -6.34 7.46 2.56
N GLY A 176 -5.62 8.58 2.77
CA GLY A 176 -6.11 9.73 3.55
C GLY A 176 -5.97 9.58 5.06
N ILE A 177 -5.22 8.57 5.52
CA ILE A 177 -4.93 8.38 6.95
C ILE A 177 -3.71 9.24 7.29
N GLY A 178 -3.92 10.30 8.08
CA GLY A 178 -2.85 11.24 8.42
C GLY A 178 -1.77 10.62 9.32
N LEU A 179 -0.52 11.10 9.20
CA LEU A 179 0.64 10.61 9.96
C LEU A 179 0.42 10.60 11.49
N LYS A 180 -0.34 11.56 12.03
CA LYS A 180 -0.70 11.55 13.45
C LYS A 180 -1.50 10.32 13.91
N ALA A 181 -2.11 9.59 13.01
CA ALA A 181 -2.83 8.35 13.33
C ALA A 181 -1.88 7.14 13.43
N ILE A 182 -0.63 7.31 13.01
CA ILE A 182 0.40 6.26 12.92
C ILE A 182 1.64 6.60 13.76
N GLU A 183 1.53 7.53 14.71
CA GLU A 183 2.61 7.90 15.64
C GLU A 183 3.07 6.75 16.57
N HIS A 184 2.42 5.57 16.48
CA HIS A 184 2.74 4.38 17.28
C HIS A 184 3.66 3.39 16.58
N PHE A 185 4.01 3.64 15.33
CA PHE A 185 4.98 2.84 14.62
C PHE A 185 6.38 3.40 14.90
N ASP A 186 6.78 3.41 16.17
CA ASP A 186 8.15 3.71 16.52
C ASP A 186 9.05 2.57 16.02
N GLN A 187 10.30 2.88 15.69
CA GLN A 187 11.25 1.85 15.27
C GLN A 187 11.62 0.93 16.43
N ASP A 188 11.53 1.44 17.66
CA ASP A 188 11.87 0.69 18.87
C ASP A 188 10.85 -0.42 19.19
N ASP A 189 9.59 -0.25 18.71
CA ASP A 189 8.51 -1.24 18.91
C ASP A 189 8.36 -2.19 17.70
N LEU A 190 9.22 -2.09 16.69
CA LEU A 190 9.11 -2.84 15.45
C LEU A 190 9.67 -4.26 15.61
N LEU A 191 8.80 -5.26 15.73
CA LEU A 191 9.17 -6.68 15.76
C LEU A 191 9.55 -7.23 14.38
N GLY A 192 9.00 -6.66 13.30
CA GLY A 192 9.38 -7.07 11.97
C GLY A 192 8.64 -6.38 10.86
N GLN A 193 9.26 -6.39 9.69
CA GLN A 193 8.70 -5.80 8.49
C GLN A 193 9.15 -6.54 7.24
N ASN A 194 8.29 -6.61 6.22
CA ASN A 194 8.62 -7.21 4.93
C ASN A 194 7.77 -6.61 3.81
N THR A 195 8.32 -6.60 2.59
CA THR A 195 7.58 -6.32 1.37
C THR A 195 7.87 -7.41 0.34
N PHE A 196 6.81 -8.01 -0.19
CA PHE A 196 6.86 -8.92 -1.32
C PHE A 196 6.46 -8.14 -2.59
N ASP A 197 7.35 -8.14 -3.58
CA ASP A 197 7.17 -7.46 -4.87
C ASP A 197 6.66 -8.46 -5.92
N LEU A 198 5.50 -8.17 -6.52
CA LEU A 198 4.87 -9.00 -7.53
C LEU A 198 4.67 -8.19 -8.83
N PRO A 199 5.60 -8.28 -9.78
CA PRO A 199 5.46 -7.62 -11.07
C PRO A 199 4.26 -8.18 -11.85
N VAL A 200 3.40 -7.30 -12.36
CA VAL A 200 2.21 -7.72 -13.13
C VAL A 200 2.61 -8.53 -14.39
N ALA A 201 3.76 -8.22 -14.98
CA ALA A 201 4.27 -8.94 -16.13
C ALA A 201 4.60 -10.42 -15.85
N THR A 202 4.85 -10.78 -14.59
CA THR A 202 5.16 -12.17 -14.19
C THR A 202 3.92 -12.99 -13.84
N LEU A 203 2.74 -12.35 -13.79
CA LEU A 203 1.51 -13.04 -13.45
C LEU A 203 1.12 -14.03 -14.56
N SER A 204 1.04 -15.29 -14.19
CA SER A 204 0.61 -16.37 -15.08
C SER A 204 -0.92 -16.48 -15.08
N SER A 205 -1.51 -16.87 -16.22
CA SER A 205 -2.93 -17.23 -16.29
C SER A 205 -3.26 -18.49 -15.46
N THR A 206 -2.26 -19.33 -15.21
CA THR A 206 -2.42 -20.61 -14.48
C THR A 206 -2.14 -20.50 -12.99
N GLN A 207 -1.21 -19.64 -12.58
CA GLN A 207 -0.89 -19.46 -11.17
C GLN A 207 -1.76 -18.36 -10.56
N LYS A 208 -2.75 -18.76 -9.78
CA LYS A 208 -3.69 -17.83 -9.11
C LYS A 208 -3.37 -17.58 -7.63
N LEU A 209 -2.38 -18.27 -7.07
CA LEU A 209 -2.05 -18.25 -5.66
C LEU A 209 -0.53 -18.08 -5.45
N TYR A 210 -0.16 -17.13 -4.62
CA TYR A 210 1.23 -16.81 -4.24
C TYR A 210 1.32 -16.86 -2.72
N PRO A 211 1.74 -18.00 -2.12
CA PRO A 211 1.95 -18.10 -0.68
C PRO A 211 3.26 -17.40 -0.29
N VAL A 212 3.22 -16.70 0.83
CA VAL A 212 4.37 -16.02 1.43
C VAL A 212 4.50 -16.43 2.89
N ASN A 213 5.68 -16.94 3.26
CA ASN A 213 6.02 -17.30 4.62
C ASN A 213 7.10 -16.35 5.10
N LEU A 214 6.87 -15.71 6.23
CA LEU A 214 7.79 -14.75 6.83
C LEU A 214 8.14 -15.18 8.25
N THR A 215 9.37 -14.92 8.62
CA THR A 215 9.85 -15.04 9.99
C THR A 215 10.32 -13.67 10.45
N PHE A 216 9.82 -13.24 11.59
CA PHE A 216 10.27 -12.05 12.30
C PHE A 216 10.99 -12.50 13.56
N GLU A 217 12.28 -12.23 13.63
CA GLU A 217 13.10 -12.62 14.76
C GLU A 217 14.09 -11.50 15.09
N GLY A 218 14.36 -11.36 16.37
CA GLY A 218 15.29 -10.35 16.86
C GLY A 218 15.59 -10.52 18.33
N GLU A 219 16.31 -9.55 18.86
CA GLU A 219 16.64 -9.47 20.28
C GLU A 219 16.44 -8.03 20.76
N HIS A 220 15.64 -7.86 21.80
CA HIS A 220 15.43 -6.59 22.47
C HIS A 220 15.71 -6.75 23.96
N PHE A 221 16.58 -5.92 24.55
CA PHE A 221 17.02 -6.00 25.96
C PHE A 221 17.38 -7.41 26.48
N LYS A 222 18.02 -8.25 25.64
CA LYS A 222 18.37 -9.67 25.87
C LYS A 222 17.23 -10.67 25.74
N ASN A 223 16.03 -10.25 25.48
CA ASN A 223 14.91 -11.13 25.16
C ASN A 223 14.88 -11.39 23.65
N LYS A 224 14.75 -12.63 23.26
CA LYS A 224 14.70 -13.04 21.86
C LYS A 224 13.26 -13.29 21.50
N PHE A 225 12.73 -12.57 20.51
CA PHE A 225 11.41 -12.83 19.97
C PHE A 225 11.48 -13.62 18.66
N HIS A 226 10.43 -14.36 18.36
CA HIS A 226 10.28 -15.11 17.12
C HIS A 226 8.79 -15.26 16.77
N TYR A 227 8.38 -14.70 15.62
CA TYR A 227 7.05 -14.80 15.07
C TYR A 227 7.10 -15.38 13.66
N GLU A 228 6.14 -16.24 13.32
CA GLU A 228 5.92 -16.76 11.96
C GLU A 228 4.61 -16.24 11.41
N LEU A 229 4.66 -15.56 10.26
CA LEU A 229 3.50 -15.07 9.52
C LEU A 229 3.37 -15.82 8.21
N VAL A 230 2.19 -16.36 7.95
CA VAL A 230 1.83 -16.96 6.66
C VAL A 230 0.69 -16.18 6.06
N TYR A 231 0.86 -15.69 4.84
CA TYR A 231 -0.19 -15.08 4.05
C TYR A 231 -0.15 -15.53 2.61
N GLU A 232 -1.20 -15.27 1.87
CA GLU A 232 -1.29 -15.56 0.44
C GLU A 232 -1.82 -14.35 -0.33
N LEU A 233 -1.33 -14.19 -1.55
CA LEU A 233 -1.89 -13.31 -2.55
C LEU A 233 -2.65 -14.16 -3.56
N LYS A 234 -3.96 -13.91 -3.70
CA LYS A 234 -4.84 -14.66 -4.59
C LYS A 234 -5.37 -13.77 -5.70
N ILE A 235 -5.19 -14.18 -6.94
CA ILE A 235 -5.78 -13.51 -8.09
C ILE A 235 -7.19 -14.04 -8.29
N THR A 236 -8.16 -13.14 -8.35
CA THR A 236 -9.58 -13.43 -8.56
C THR A 236 -10.10 -12.73 -9.82
N GLU A 237 -11.05 -13.32 -10.48
CA GLU A 237 -11.83 -12.69 -11.55
C GLU A 237 -13.07 -12.05 -10.94
N LYS A 238 -13.39 -10.81 -11.38
CA LYS A 238 -14.62 -10.12 -10.96
C LYS A 238 -15.77 -10.46 -11.86
#